data_f74bf42e2af31689efac8964d0ab647c
#
_entry.id   f74bf42e2af31689efac8964d0ab647c
#
_cell.length_a   1.000
_cell.length_b   1.000
_cell.length_c   1.000
_cell.angle_alpha   90.00
_cell.angle_beta   90.00
_cell.angle_gamma   90.00
#
_symmetry.space_group_name_H-M   'P 1'
#
loop_
_entity.id
_entity.type
_entity.pdbx_description
1 polymer ?
#
loop_
_entity_poly.entity_id
_entity_poly.type
_entity_poly.pdbx_seq_one_letter_code
_entity_poly.pdbx_strand_id
1 'polypeptide(L)'
;MTGSLKLTSHASHSKTIARYICVFLLFLFGHSTFAATEQQRAVWYRYYDKNGIANVSTSVTPEHIRHGYEALDRNMQVIQRSRPYNASADLQQSSRRESLARQRERDMKLKRAYGNPRIAAGKRDQALANLKKQLQFQQEQLKQLQKDKISFKRQQMEYFRNGVTLPAPLKNNIESNEQNIENIKRMVESLRISYRKTESDYAEIINRLTALEPAKTKTTPKSP
;
A
#
# COMPACT_ATOMS: atom_id res chain seq x y z
N MET A 1 55.23 -76.82 -2.64
CA MET A 1 54.95 -76.67 -4.06
C MET A 1 53.59 -76.02 -4.25
N THR A 2 53.62 -74.87 -4.78
CA THR A 2 52.64 -73.85 -4.75
C THR A 2 51.73 -73.91 -5.98
N GLY A 3 50.43 -73.89 -5.83
CA GLY A 3 49.47 -73.75 -6.91
C GLY A 3 48.55 -72.56 -6.70
N SER A 4 48.86 -71.44 -7.35
CA SER A 4 48.09 -70.22 -7.38
C SER A 4 46.96 -70.35 -8.38
N LEU A 5 45.69 -70.23 -7.94
CA LEU A 5 44.51 -70.13 -8.80
C LEU A 5 44.11 -68.71 -8.96
N LYS A 6 44.19 -68.19 -10.15
CA LYS A 6 43.70 -66.88 -10.57
C LYS A 6 42.21 -66.88 -10.70
N LEU A 7 41.51 -66.10 -9.89
CA LEU A 7 40.12 -65.69 -10.17
C LEU A 7 40.19 -64.38 -10.96
N THR A 8 39.83 -64.44 -12.20
CA THR A 8 39.62 -63.24 -13.04
C THR A 8 38.21 -63.21 -13.62
N SER A 9 37.58 -62.06 -13.53
CA SER A 9 36.61 -61.54 -14.49
C SER A 9 35.15 -62.02 -14.42
N HIS A 10 34.43 -61.53 -13.36
CA HIS A 10 32.95 -61.43 -13.49
C HIS A 10 32.37 -60.06 -13.16
N ALA A 11 33.21 -59.06 -12.95
CA ALA A 11 32.72 -57.72 -12.55
C ALA A 11 32.46 -56.72 -13.70
N SER A 12 32.78 -57.09 -14.95
CA SER A 12 32.69 -56.17 -16.09
C SER A 12 31.33 -56.15 -16.79
N HIS A 13 30.60 -57.27 -16.81
CA HIS A 13 29.33 -57.33 -17.53
C HIS A 13 28.11 -56.75 -16.76
N SER A 14 28.17 -56.68 -15.45
CA SER A 14 27.03 -56.11 -14.66
C SER A 14 26.95 -54.59 -14.80
N LYS A 15 28.08 -53.91 -14.94
CA LYS A 15 28.11 -52.43 -15.12
C LYS A 15 27.66 -51.94 -16.48
N THR A 16 27.88 -52.74 -17.50
CA THR A 16 27.43 -52.42 -18.88
C THR A 16 25.92 -52.63 -19.00
N ILE A 17 25.36 -53.69 -18.46
CA ILE A 17 23.91 -53.98 -18.45
C ILE A 17 23.15 -52.89 -17.66
N ALA A 18 23.66 -52.49 -16.50
CA ALA A 18 23.05 -51.41 -15.70
C ALA A 18 23.03 -50.05 -16.46
N ARG A 19 24.08 -49.75 -17.26
CA ARG A 19 24.12 -48.53 -18.09
C ARG A 19 23.07 -48.54 -19.20
N TYR A 20 22.84 -49.67 -19.85
CA TYR A 20 21.85 -49.80 -20.93
C TYR A 20 20.42 -49.79 -20.37
N ILE A 21 20.17 -50.31 -19.18
CA ILE A 21 18.87 -50.25 -18.51
C ILE A 21 18.55 -48.79 -18.08
N CYS A 22 19.51 -48.01 -17.56
CA CYS A 22 19.31 -46.60 -17.25
C CYS A 22 19.03 -45.75 -18.50
N VAL A 23 19.73 -45.98 -19.60
CA VAL A 23 19.49 -45.27 -20.87
C VAL A 23 18.13 -45.64 -21.49
N PHE A 24 17.71 -46.89 -21.39
CA PHE A 24 16.41 -47.33 -21.86
C PHE A 24 15.24 -46.79 -21.02
N LEU A 25 15.42 -46.68 -19.70
CA LEU A 25 14.44 -46.08 -18.79
C LEU A 25 14.30 -44.54 -19.00
N LEU A 26 15.35 -43.84 -19.39
CA LEU A 26 15.30 -42.45 -19.75
C LEU A 26 14.56 -42.17 -21.07
N PHE A 27 14.55 -43.13 -21.99
CA PHE A 27 13.81 -43.02 -23.26
C PHE A 27 12.30 -43.26 -23.11
N LEU A 28 11.85 -43.99 -22.07
CA LEU A 28 10.44 -44.23 -21.81
C LEU A 28 9.68 -43.07 -21.17
N PHE A 29 10.40 -42.08 -20.56
CA PHE A 29 9.77 -40.91 -19.98
C PHE A 29 9.76 -39.65 -20.86
N GLY A 30 10.29 -39.75 -22.07
CA GLY A 30 10.48 -38.64 -23.01
C GLY A 30 9.28 -38.25 -23.88
N HIS A 31 8.15 -38.93 -23.79
CA HIS A 31 6.98 -38.65 -24.67
C HIS A 31 5.83 -38.07 -23.82
N SER A 32 6.11 -37.04 -23.02
CA SER A 32 5.03 -36.13 -22.64
C SER A 32 4.69 -35.32 -23.90
N THR A 33 3.81 -35.87 -24.73
CA THR A 33 3.11 -35.09 -25.73
C THR A 33 2.35 -34.00 -24.94
N PHE A 34 2.88 -32.81 -24.89
CA PHE A 34 2.08 -31.60 -24.66
C PHE A 34 1.05 -31.61 -25.80
N ALA A 35 -0.10 -32.22 -25.57
CA ALA A 35 -1.29 -31.94 -26.34
C ALA A 35 -1.52 -30.42 -26.11
N ALA A 36 -1.05 -29.60 -27.02
CA ALA A 36 -1.45 -28.22 -27.12
C ALA A 36 -2.98 -28.28 -27.19
N THR A 37 -3.64 -27.95 -26.10
CA THR A 37 -5.10 -27.78 -26.10
C THR A 37 -5.33 -26.67 -27.10
N GLU A 38 -5.74 -27.03 -28.31
CA GLU A 38 -6.11 -26.09 -29.36
C GLU A 38 -7.23 -25.27 -28.74
N GLN A 39 -6.89 -24.05 -28.37
CA GLN A 39 -7.79 -23.14 -27.67
C GLN A 39 -8.94 -22.91 -28.65
N GLN A 40 -10.07 -23.56 -28.39
CA GLN A 40 -11.25 -23.52 -29.26
C GLN A 40 -11.64 -22.04 -29.42
N ARG A 41 -11.35 -21.50 -30.61
CA ARG A 41 -11.68 -20.12 -30.94
C ARG A 41 -13.13 -20.04 -31.37
N ALA A 42 -13.85 -19.08 -30.80
CA ALA A 42 -15.19 -18.78 -31.25
C ALA A 42 -15.18 -18.32 -32.71
N VAL A 43 -16.03 -18.93 -33.53
CA VAL A 43 -16.23 -18.62 -34.95
C VAL A 43 -17.60 -18.00 -35.17
N TRP A 44 -18.57 -18.46 -34.39
CA TRP A 44 -19.93 -18.00 -34.45
C TRP A 44 -20.43 -17.55 -33.09
N TYR A 45 -21.41 -16.62 -33.10
CA TYR A 45 -22.10 -16.13 -31.91
C TYR A 45 -23.59 -16.26 -32.12
N ARG A 46 -24.31 -16.95 -31.22
CA ARG A 46 -25.74 -17.21 -31.28
C ARG A 46 -26.45 -16.55 -30.11
N TYR A 47 -27.52 -15.83 -30.38
CA TYR A 47 -28.47 -15.40 -29.36
C TYR A 47 -29.89 -15.82 -29.76
N TYR A 48 -30.78 -15.89 -28.80
CA TYR A 48 -32.20 -16.16 -29.01
C TYR A 48 -32.97 -14.86 -28.79
N ASP A 49 -33.82 -14.52 -29.75
CA ASP A 49 -34.71 -13.39 -29.64
C ASP A 49 -35.90 -13.68 -28.70
N LYS A 50 -36.81 -12.67 -28.53
CA LYS A 50 -37.99 -12.80 -27.64
C LYS A 50 -38.94 -13.93 -28.05
N ASN A 51 -38.89 -14.39 -29.30
CA ASN A 51 -39.71 -15.45 -29.85
C ASN A 51 -39.00 -16.81 -29.78
N GLY A 52 -37.79 -16.86 -29.21
CA GLY A 52 -37.00 -18.08 -29.14
C GLY A 52 -36.28 -18.43 -30.43
N ILE A 53 -36.25 -17.51 -31.42
CA ILE A 53 -35.59 -17.75 -32.72
C ILE A 53 -34.08 -17.53 -32.55
N ALA A 54 -33.29 -18.52 -32.98
CA ALA A 54 -31.85 -18.47 -32.95
C ALA A 54 -31.29 -17.55 -34.05
N ASN A 55 -30.56 -16.54 -33.69
CA ASN A 55 -29.84 -15.64 -34.58
C ASN A 55 -28.35 -15.89 -34.45
N VAL A 56 -27.66 -16.13 -35.57
CA VAL A 56 -26.23 -16.46 -35.62
C VAL A 56 -25.47 -15.40 -36.40
N SER A 57 -24.31 -15.01 -35.89
CA SER A 57 -23.40 -14.02 -36.50
C SER A 57 -21.95 -14.45 -36.33
N THR A 58 -21.06 -13.92 -37.17
CA THR A 58 -19.60 -14.09 -37.02
C THR A 58 -18.99 -13.08 -36.05
N SER A 59 -19.77 -12.10 -35.56
CA SER A 59 -19.34 -11.09 -34.62
C SER A 59 -20.38 -10.86 -33.52
N VAL A 60 -19.95 -10.41 -32.37
CA VAL A 60 -20.85 -10.01 -31.26
C VAL A 60 -21.48 -8.68 -31.61
N THR A 61 -22.80 -8.64 -31.80
CA THR A 61 -23.59 -7.42 -32.05
C THR A 61 -24.22 -6.91 -30.78
N PRO A 62 -24.76 -5.65 -30.75
CA PRO A 62 -25.50 -5.13 -29.59
C PRO A 62 -26.67 -6.02 -29.15
N GLU A 63 -27.34 -6.71 -30.08
CA GLU A 63 -28.42 -7.64 -29.77
C GLU A 63 -27.91 -8.89 -29.01
N HIS A 64 -26.75 -9.41 -29.38
CA HIS A 64 -26.09 -10.47 -28.61
C HIS A 64 -25.83 -10.05 -27.16
N ILE A 65 -25.34 -8.83 -26.96
CA ILE A 65 -25.06 -8.28 -25.63
C ILE A 65 -26.35 -8.11 -24.84
N ARG A 66 -27.42 -7.62 -25.47
CA ARG A 66 -28.71 -7.37 -24.83
C ARG A 66 -29.43 -8.64 -24.42
N HIS A 67 -29.44 -9.68 -25.26
CA HIS A 67 -30.14 -10.94 -25.02
C HIS A 67 -29.28 -12.01 -24.32
N GLY A 68 -27.98 -11.80 -24.24
CA GLY A 68 -27.00 -12.84 -23.92
C GLY A 68 -26.71 -13.67 -25.13
N TYR A 69 -25.58 -14.35 -25.15
CA TYR A 69 -25.19 -15.12 -26.33
C TYR A 69 -24.33 -16.33 -25.98
N GLU A 70 -24.27 -17.24 -26.91
CA GLU A 70 -23.38 -18.39 -26.89
C GLU A 70 -22.32 -18.20 -27.96
N ALA A 71 -21.06 -18.37 -27.58
CA ALA A 71 -19.94 -18.43 -28.52
C ALA A 71 -19.77 -19.90 -28.96
N LEU A 72 -19.69 -20.13 -30.26
CA LEU A 72 -19.67 -21.43 -30.87
C LEU A 72 -18.35 -21.64 -31.65
N ASP A 73 -17.87 -22.86 -31.68
CA ASP A 73 -16.74 -23.26 -32.49
C ASP A 73 -17.15 -23.49 -33.97
N ARG A 74 -16.23 -23.99 -34.80
CA ARG A 74 -16.51 -24.34 -36.22
C ARG A 74 -17.56 -25.41 -36.36
N ASN A 75 -17.74 -26.28 -35.37
CA ASN A 75 -18.68 -27.37 -35.35
C ASN A 75 -20.02 -27.00 -34.73
N MET A 76 -20.26 -25.69 -34.49
CA MET A 76 -21.45 -25.16 -33.82
C MET A 76 -21.61 -25.63 -32.35
N GLN A 77 -20.52 -26.10 -31.72
CA GLN A 77 -20.52 -26.46 -30.29
C GLN A 77 -20.33 -25.25 -29.43
N VAL A 78 -21.06 -25.17 -28.33
CA VAL A 78 -20.98 -24.04 -27.37
C VAL A 78 -19.70 -24.12 -26.56
N ILE A 79 -18.81 -23.16 -26.75
CA ILE A 79 -17.57 -23.04 -25.99
C ILE A 79 -17.67 -22.02 -24.82
N GLN A 80 -18.60 -21.08 -24.94
CA GLN A 80 -18.82 -20.08 -23.91
C GLN A 80 -20.27 -19.57 -23.94
N ARG A 81 -20.81 -19.24 -22.76
CA ARG A 81 -22.13 -18.59 -22.62
C ARG A 81 -21.96 -17.26 -21.90
N SER A 82 -22.49 -16.21 -22.51
CA SER A 82 -22.55 -14.85 -21.91
C SER A 82 -23.99 -14.51 -21.55
N ARG A 83 -24.21 -14.08 -20.32
CA ARG A 83 -25.52 -13.67 -19.84
C ARG A 83 -25.94 -12.33 -20.49
N PRO A 84 -27.24 -12.01 -20.54
CA PRO A 84 -27.74 -10.70 -20.93
C PRO A 84 -27.10 -9.58 -20.10
N TYR A 85 -26.75 -8.49 -20.76
CA TYR A 85 -26.19 -7.32 -20.07
C TYR A 85 -27.28 -6.65 -19.23
N ASN A 86 -26.99 -6.50 -17.96
CA ASN A 86 -27.86 -5.82 -17.01
C ASN A 86 -27.33 -4.43 -16.69
N ALA A 87 -27.84 -3.40 -17.39
CA ALA A 87 -27.42 -2.02 -17.21
C ALA A 87 -27.68 -1.49 -15.79
N SER A 88 -28.79 -1.89 -15.15
CA SER A 88 -29.08 -1.45 -13.79
C SER A 88 -28.13 -2.05 -12.78
N ALA A 89 -27.78 -3.33 -12.90
CA ALA A 89 -26.76 -3.96 -12.06
C ALA A 89 -25.38 -3.33 -12.28
N ASP A 90 -25.04 -2.95 -13.50
CA ASP A 90 -23.78 -2.28 -13.81
C ASP A 90 -23.71 -0.88 -13.20
N LEU A 91 -24.78 -0.11 -13.28
CA LEU A 91 -24.89 1.21 -12.63
C LEU A 91 -24.76 1.11 -11.11
N GLN A 92 -25.39 0.12 -10.47
CA GLN A 92 -25.24 -0.11 -9.03
C GLN A 92 -23.79 -0.45 -8.63
N GLN A 93 -23.07 -1.15 -9.50
CA GLN A 93 -21.67 -1.50 -9.25
C GLN A 93 -20.69 -0.39 -9.61
N SER A 94 -21.08 0.60 -10.41
CA SER A 94 -20.19 1.67 -10.88
C SER A 94 -19.61 2.49 -9.73
N SER A 95 -20.43 2.90 -8.76
CA SER A 95 -19.98 3.67 -7.59
C SER A 95 -18.97 2.89 -6.74
N ARG A 96 -19.19 1.58 -6.59
CA ARG A 96 -18.25 0.69 -5.89
C ARG A 96 -16.93 0.54 -6.65
N ARG A 97 -16.98 0.37 -7.97
CA ARG A 97 -15.76 0.31 -8.81
C ARG A 97 -14.96 1.60 -8.73
N GLU A 98 -15.64 2.76 -8.81
CA GLU A 98 -14.98 4.06 -8.66
C GLU A 98 -14.35 4.25 -7.27
N SER A 99 -15.05 3.90 -6.21
CA SER A 99 -14.51 4.02 -4.85
C SER A 99 -13.24 3.17 -4.67
N LEU A 100 -13.25 1.93 -5.19
CA LEU A 100 -12.09 1.04 -5.20
C LEU A 100 -10.95 1.59 -6.06
N ALA A 101 -11.27 2.19 -7.22
CA ALA A 101 -10.26 2.80 -8.09
C ALA A 101 -9.60 4.01 -7.38
N ARG A 102 -10.39 4.89 -6.79
CA ARG A 102 -9.89 6.02 -5.97
C ARG A 102 -9.04 5.56 -4.79
N GLN A 103 -9.44 4.47 -4.12
CA GLN A 103 -8.66 3.90 -3.03
C GLN A 103 -7.31 3.37 -3.51
N ARG A 104 -7.28 2.60 -4.60
CA ARG A 104 -6.03 2.09 -5.20
C ARG A 104 -5.09 3.23 -5.62
N GLU A 105 -5.64 4.30 -6.18
CA GLU A 105 -4.85 5.48 -6.55
C GLU A 105 -4.21 6.15 -5.32
N ARG A 106 -4.98 6.34 -4.24
CA ARG A 106 -4.43 6.85 -2.96
C ARG A 106 -3.33 5.96 -2.42
N ASP A 107 -3.53 4.63 -2.43
CA ASP A 107 -2.55 3.66 -1.96
C ASP A 107 -1.25 3.71 -2.79
N MET A 108 -1.37 3.86 -4.10
CA MET A 108 -0.20 4.04 -4.97
C MET A 108 0.54 5.35 -4.68
N LYS A 109 -0.19 6.46 -4.43
CA LYS A 109 0.41 7.74 -4.04
C LYS A 109 1.16 7.61 -2.72
N LEU A 110 0.59 6.94 -1.71
CA LEU A 110 1.25 6.67 -0.43
C LEU A 110 2.53 5.84 -0.61
N LYS A 111 2.48 4.77 -1.39
CA LYS A 111 3.66 3.95 -1.68
C LYS A 111 4.76 4.73 -2.40
N ARG A 112 4.41 5.61 -3.34
CA ARG A 112 5.39 6.47 -4.02
C ARG A 112 6.02 7.50 -3.07
N ALA A 113 5.24 8.10 -2.17
CA ALA A 113 5.71 9.14 -1.26
C ALA A 113 6.58 8.61 -0.11
N TYR A 114 6.27 7.42 0.38
CA TYR A 114 6.89 6.88 1.59
C TYR A 114 7.61 5.54 1.40
N GLY A 115 7.30 4.80 0.34
CA GLY A 115 7.87 3.47 0.07
C GLY A 115 7.32 2.40 1.01
N ASN A 116 7.60 2.50 2.31
CA ASN A 116 7.20 1.54 3.34
C ASN A 116 6.89 2.22 4.69
N PRO A 117 6.26 1.50 5.66
CA PRO A 117 5.90 2.04 6.97
C PRO A 117 7.09 2.58 7.77
N ARG A 118 8.26 1.95 7.66
CA ARG A 118 9.47 2.34 8.39
C ARG A 118 9.98 3.72 7.95
N ILE A 119 9.99 3.98 6.65
CA ILE A 119 10.38 5.29 6.12
C ILE A 119 9.36 6.36 6.54
N ALA A 120 8.07 6.05 6.49
CA ALA A 120 7.03 6.95 6.97
C ALA A 120 7.20 7.29 8.45
N ALA A 121 7.51 6.30 9.30
CA ALA A 121 7.81 6.50 10.72
C ALA A 121 9.02 7.41 10.92
N GLY A 122 10.11 7.21 10.19
CA GLY A 122 11.28 8.07 10.26
C GLY A 122 10.98 9.53 9.89
N LYS A 123 10.18 9.75 8.83
CA LYS A 123 9.72 11.10 8.46
C LYS A 123 8.84 11.74 9.54
N ARG A 124 7.94 10.97 10.15
CA ARG A 124 7.15 11.40 11.31
C ARG A 124 8.06 11.88 12.43
N ASP A 125 9.01 11.04 12.83
CA ASP A 125 9.89 11.33 13.98
C ASP A 125 10.73 12.58 13.74
N GLN A 126 11.20 12.78 12.52
CA GLN A 126 11.90 14.00 12.12
C GLN A 126 11.00 15.25 12.19
N ALA A 127 9.75 15.14 11.67
CA ALA A 127 8.79 16.24 11.71
C ALA A 127 8.41 16.61 13.16
N LEU A 128 8.13 15.60 13.99
CA LEU A 128 7.82 15.81 15.40
C LEU A 128 9.00 16.38 16.20
N ALA A 129 10.23 15.94 15.91
CA ALA A 129 11.44 16.49 16.52
C ALA A 129 11.62 17.99 16.18
N ASN A 130 11.35 18.39 14.95
CA ASN A 130 11.41 19.79 14.54
C ASN A 130 10.33 20.63 15.24
N LEU A 131 9.10 20.17 15.32
CA LEU A 131 8.03 20.85 16.06
C LEU A 131 8.34 20.94 17.55
N LYS A 132 8.91 19.90 18.14
CA LYS A 132 9.35 19.90 19.54
C LYS A 132 10.42 20.96 19.82
N LYS A 133 11.42 21.09 18.92
CA LYS A 133 12.44 22.15 19.02
C LYS A 133 11.82 23.57 18.99
N GLN A 134 10.87 23.78 18.06
CA GLN A 134 10.16 25.04 17.95
C GLN A 134 9.34 25.34 19.23
N LEU A 135 8.64 24.33 19.77
CA LEU A 135 7.91 24.45 21.02
C LEU A 135 8.82 24.82 22.17
N GLN A 136 9.96 24.16 22.33
CA GLN A 136 10.94 24.47 23.38
C GLN A 136 11.46 25.89 23.25
N PHE A 137 11.77 26.34 22.04
CA PHE A 137 12.21 27.71 21.79
C PHE A 137 11.13 28.73 22.20
N GLN A 138 9.89 28.55 21.78
CA GLN A 138 8.79 29.44 22.13
C GLN A 138 8.48 29.44 23.65
N GLN A 139 8.60 28.31 24.31
CA GLN A 139 8.40 28.18 25.75
C GLN A 139 9.49 28.94 26.54
N GLU A 140 10.74 28.89 26.07
CA GLU A 140 11.82 29.64 26.72
C GLU A 140 11.66 31.16 26.51
N GLN A 141 11.23 31.57 25.31
CA GLN A 141 10.85 32.98 25.06
C GLN A 141 9.71 33.43 25.96
N LEU A 142 8.66 32.64 26.12
CA LEU A 142 7.56 32.94 27.01
C LEU A 142 8.03 33.13 28.45
N LYS A 143 8.90 32.23 28.91
CA LYS A 143 9.46 32.28 30.24
C LYS A 143 10.28 33.56 30.47
N GLN A 144 11.05 34.00 29.46
CA GLN A 144 11.79 35.24 29.53
C GLN A 144 10.85 36.47 29.63
N LEU A 145 9.84 36.54 28.74
CA LEU A 145 8.84 37.62 28.77
C LEU A 145 8.07 37.68 30.10
N GLN A 146 7.83 36.53 30.74
CA GLN A 146 7.19 36.48 32.06
C GLN A 146 8.10 37.03 33.14
N LYS A 147 9.41 36.80 33.10
CA LYS A 147 10.39 37.40 33.99
C LYS A 147 10.45 38.95 33.82
N ASP A 148 10.45 39.38 32.56
CA ASP A 148 10.44 40.81 32.23
C ASP A 148 9.16 41.48 32.73
N LYS A 149 7.99 40.82 32.58
CA LYS A 149 6.72 41.30 33.16
C LYS A 149 6.82 41.50 34.68
N ILE A 150 7.44 40.56 35.40
CA ILE A 150 7.64 40.68 36.85
C ILE A 150 8.53 41.90 37.17
N SER A 151 9.62 42.09 36.41
CA SER A 151 10.51 43.22 36.56
C SER A 151 9.80 44.57 36.32
N PHE A 152 9.07 44.67 35.21
CA PHE A 152 8.29 45.86 34.89
C PHE A 152 7.23 46.17 35.94
N LYS A 153 6.57 45.12 36.46
CA LYS A 153 5.58 45.29 37.51
C LYS A 153 6.19 45.81 38.82
N ARG A 154 7.39 45.38 39.18
CA ARG A 154 8.12 45.94 40.34
C ARG A 154 8.44 47.42 40.14
N GLN A 155 8.98 47.80 38.98
CA GLN A 155 9.25 49.20 38.63
C GLN A 155 7.99 50.06 38.68
N GLN A 156 6.88 49.57 38.11
CA GLN A 156 5.59 50.25 38.17
C GLN A 156 5.13 50.51 39.61
N MET A 157 5.27 49.52 40.49
CA MET A 157 4.91 49.66 41.91
C MET A 157 5.78 50.65 42.67
N GLU A 158 7.06 50.82 42.30
CA GLU A 158 7.95 51.84 42.88
C GLU A 158 7.49 53.25 42.50
N TYR A 159 7.12 53.50 41.24
CA TYR A 159 6.55 54.76 40.78
C TYR A 159 5.28 55.12 41.57
N PHE A 160 4.37 54.13 41.70
CA PHE A 160 3.14 54.36 42.50
C PHE A 160 3.40 54.63 43.96
N ARG A 161 4.33 53.91 44.55
CA ARG A 161 4.71 54.15 45.98
C ARG A 161 5.25 55.53 46.21
N ASN A 162 6.00 56.09 45.28
CA ASN A 162 6.61 57.41 45.36
C ASN A 162 5.66 58.51 44.87
N GLY A 163 4.39 58.21 44.52
CA GLY A 163 3.43 59.20 44.06
C GLY A 163 3.80 59.84 42.70
N VAL A 164 4.69 59.21 41.90
CA VAL A 164 5.21 59.74 40.65
C VAL A 164 4.45 59.07 39.46
N THR A 165 4.15 59.88 38.46
CA THR A 165 3.53 59.43 37.27
C THR A 165 4.43 58.46 36.53
N LEU A 166 3.84 57.36 35.99
CA LEU A 166 4.58 56.35 35.25
C LEU A 166 5.18 56.95 33.97
N PRO A 167 6.49 56.79 33.71
CA PRO A 167 7.11 57.29 32.49
C PRO A 167 6.56 56.57 31.23
N ALA A 168 6.33 57.32 30.16
CA ALA A 168 5.81 56.79 28.91
C ALA A 168 6.63 55.61 28.37
N PRO A 169 7.97 55.59 28.38
CA PRO A 169 8.75 54.43 27.94
C PRO A 169 8.44 53.15 28.73
N LEU A 170 8.29 53.26 30.06
CA LEU A 170 7.98 52.09 30.90
C LEU A 170 6.56 51.58 30.61
N LYS A 171 5.58 52.49 30.41
CA LYS A 171 4.23 52.11 30.00
C LYS A 171 4.24 51.36 28.68
N ASN A 172 4.92 51.85 27.65
CA ASN A 172 5.05 51.21 26.35
C ASN A 172 5.73 49.83 26.46
N ASN A 173 6.76 49.70 27.29
CA ASN A 173 7.45 48.42 27.52
C ASN A 173 6.51 47.38 28.15
N ILE A 174 5.68 47.77 29.13
CA ILE A 174 4.67 46.91 29.75
C ILE A 174 3.66 46.42 28.70
N GLU A 175 3.08 47.34 27.93
CA GLU A 175 2.09 47.02 26.89
C GLU A 175 2.68 46.11 25.84
N SER A 176 3.86 46.43 25.33
CA SER A 176 4.54 45.57 24.31
C SER A 176 4.88 44.20 24.87
N ASN A 177 5.34 44.10 26.12
CA ASN A 177 5.63 42.82 26.75
C ASN A 177 4.36 41.96 26.90
N GLU A 178 3.22 42.56 27.29
CA GLU A 178 1.94 41.84 27.40
C GLU A 178 1.44 41.35 26.04
N GLN A 179 1.54 42.18 25.00
CA GLN A 179 1.22 41.79 23.65
C GLN A 179 2.10 40.62 23.16
N ASN A 180 3.40 40.68 23.43
CA ASN A 180 4.35 39.63 23.08
C ASN A 180 4.03 38.31 23.82
N ILE A 181 3.70 38.36 25.11
CA ILE A 181 3.26 37.19 25.88
C ILE A 181 2.04 36.52 25.20
N GLU A 182 1.03 37.30 24.84
CA GLU A 182 -0.18 36.75 24.19
C GLU A 182 0.12 36.20 22.80
N ASN A 183 0.99 36.82 22.02
CA ASN A 183 1.44 36.32 20.74
C ASN A 183 2.17 34.98 20.87
N ILE A 184 3.12 34.88 21.82
CA ILE A 184 3.86 33.63 22.04
C ILE A 184 2.96 32.51 22.57
N LYS A 185 1.99 32.81 23.45
CA LYS A 185 1.01 31.82 23.90
C LYS A 185 0.21 31.25 22.74
N ARG A 186 -0.26 32.10 21.83
CA ARG A 186 -0.98 31.66 20.63
C ARG A 186 -0.08 30.79 19.74
N MET A 187 1.18 31.16 19.56
CA MET A 187 2.17 30.40 18.81
C MET A 187 2.40 29.01 19.43
N VAL A 188 2.58 28.95 20.75
CA VAL A 188 2.74 27.67 21.48
C VAL A 188 1.53 26.75 21.25
N GLU A 189 0.31 27.30 21.35
CA GLU A 189 -0.88 26.47 21.15
C GLU A 189 -1.03 26.00 19.70
N SER A 190 -0.75 26.86 18.72
CA SER A 190 -0.71 26.47 17.32
C SER A 190 0.31 25.36 17.05
N LEU A 191 1.50 25.44 17.62
CA LEU A 191 2.51 24.39 17.50
C LEU A 191 2.09 23.07 18.17
N ARG A 192 1.39 23.13 19.30
CA ARG A 192 0.84 21.94 19.96
C ARG A 192 -0.24 21.26 19.09
N ILE A 193 -1.12 22.06 18.49
CA ILE A 193 -2.12 21.54 17.53
C ILE A 193 -1.42 20.90 16.36
N SER A 194 -0.42 21.55 15.78
CA SER A 194 0.37 21.03 14.65
C SER A 194 1.09 19.74 15.02
N TYR A 195 1.62 19.62 16.23
CA TYR A 195 2.27 18.41 16.73
C TYR A 195 1.28 17.24 16.77
N ARG A 196 0.12 17.41 17.42
CA ARG A 196 -0.91 16.38 17.51
C ARG A 196 -1.45 15.98 16.15
N LYS A 197 -1.68 16.97 15.26
CA LYS A 197 -2.13 16.72 13.90
C LYS A 197 -1.10 15.91 13.10
N THR A 198 0.17 16.30 13.14
CA THR A 198 1.25 15.57 12.46
C THR A 198 1.35 14.13 12.96
N GLU A 199 1.25 13.90 14.26
CA GLU A 199 1.25 12.57 14.86
C GLU A 199 0.10 11.70 14.34
N SER A 200 -1.13 12.25 14.35
CA SER A 200 -2.33 11.57 13.84
C SER A 200 -2.24 11.27 12.34
N ASP A 201 -1.86 12.26 11.52
CA ASP A 201 -1.76 12.10 10.07
C ASP A 201 -0.76 10.99 9.69
N TYR A 202 0.40 10.98 10.35
CA TYR A 202 1.39 9.93 10.12
C TYR A 202 0.98 8.56 10.68
N ALA A 203 0.20 8.51 11.76
CA ALA A 203 -0.33 7.26 12.27
C ALA A 203 -1.26 6.59 11.23
N GLU A 204 -2.15 7.36 10.59
CA GLU A 204 -3.00 6.87 9.51
C GLU A 204 -2.19 6.36 8.30
N ILE A 205 -1.18 7.14 7.88
CA ILE A 205 -0.28 6.77 6.78
C ILE A 205 0.44 5.45 7.09
N ILE A 206 1.03 5.32 8.28
CA ILE A 206 1.78 4.12 8.70
C ILE A 206 0.84 2.91 8.76
N ASN A 207 -0.33 3.05 9.37
CA ASN A 207 -1.33 1.99 9.45
C ASN A 207 -1.75 1.53 8.04
N ARG A 208 -2.00 2.47 7.13
CA ARG A 208 -2.38 2.13 5.76
C ARG A 208 -1.26 1.43 5.00
N LEU A 209 -0.03 1.91 5.11
CA LEU A 209 1.13 1.28 4.48
C LEU A 209 1.37 -0.12 5.04
N THR A 210 1.21 -0.33 6.34
CA THR A 210 1.32 -1.65 6.99
C THR A 210 0.26 -2.62 6.43
N ALA A 211 -0.98 -2.15 6.26
CA ALA A 211 -2.04 -2.95 5.67
C ALA A 211 -1.80 -3.30 4.17
N LEU A 212 -0.96 -2.53 3.49
CA LEU A 212 -0.58 -2.75 2.10
C LEU A 212 0.69 -3.60 1.93
N GLU A 213 1.38 -3.95 3.02
CA GLU A 213 2.49 -4.90 2.97
C GLU A 213 1.95 -6.32 2.76
N PRO A 214 2.56 -7.12 1.88
CA PRO A 214 2.20 -8.53 1.77
C PRO A 214 2.43 -9.21 3.12
N ALA A 215 1.47 -10.02 3.55
CA ALA A 215 1.60 -10.81 4.77
C ALA A 215 2.93 -11.57 4.70
N LYS A 216 3.84 -11.31 5.65
CA LYS A 216 5.08 -12.07 5.76
C LYS A 216 4.68 -13.54 5.96
N THR A 217 4.86 -14.37 4.94
CA THR A 217 4.78 -15.82 5.09
C THR A 217 5.69 -16.18 6.26
N LYS A 218 5.09 -16.66 7.34
CA LYS A 218 5.84 -17.25 8.44
C LYS A 218 6.61 -18.43 7.84
N THR A 219 7.87 -18.21 7.50
CA THR A 219 8.80 -19.30 7.23
C THR A 219 8.91 -20.06 8.55
N THR A 220 8.19 -21.15 8.66
CA THR A 220 8.42 -22.16 9.70
C THR A 220 9.89 -22.59 9.57
N PRO A 221 10.71 -22.48 10.61
CA PRO A 221 12.06 -23.02 10.54
C PRO A 221 11.92 -24.52 10.33
N LYS A 222 12.48 -25.02 9.21
CA LYS A 222 12.62 -26.44 8.93
C LYS A 222 13.59 -26.94 9.99
N SER A 223 13.08 -27.71 10.94
CA SER A 223 13.90 -28.44 11.93
C SER A 223 14.88 -29.39 11.24
N PRO A 224 16.08 -29.57 11.79
CA PRO A 224 17.15 -30.42 11.24
C PRO A 224 16.77 -31.90 11.22
#